data_65fb8e80b7cc18431c8fa35f2b43ad08
#
_entry.id   65fb8e80b7cc18431c8fa35f2b43ad08
#
_cell.length_a   1.000
_cell.length_b   1.000
_cell.length_c   1.000
_cell.angle_alpha   90.00
_cell.angle_beta   90.00
_cell.angle_gamma   90.00
#
_symmetry.space_group_name_H-M   'P 1'
#
loop_
_entity.id
_entity.type
_entity.pdbx_description
1 polymer ?
#
loop_
_entity_poly.entity_id
_entity_poly.type
_entity_poly.pdbx_seq_one_letter_code
_entity_poly.pdbx_strand_id
1 'polypeptide(L)'
;GSDALDTGNELTQINGYFISSNMLQNDINGVLDKIERLPAGTPVMIDMKGPYGSFFYPSHLDGAVHSASTDVDAVAALVDTLMNKKFYTIARVCSLRDWNFGNEHVTCGLYMLSRAGLWLDQGYFWLDPTNATTLTWITSVVLELKEMGFNEVMLADFRFPSSDQYIFNGDKEAALQDAASKLMGTCGGDNFTLSFGVADPAFK
;
A
#
# COMPACT_ATOMS: atom_id res chain seq x y z
N GLY A 1 8.26 23.10 14.39
CA GLY A 1 8.29 22.76 14.17
C GLY A 1 8.29 22.44 13.55
N SER A 2 8.22 22.43 13.43
CA SER A 2 8.25 21.91 13.03
C SER A 2 8.47 21.44 12.55
N ASP A 3 8.56 21.38 12.28
CA ASP A 3 8.87 20.84 11.79
C ASP A 3 8.90 20.02 11.41
N ALA A 4 8.68 19.84 11.19
CA ALA A 4 8.70 19.08 10.85
C ALA A 4 8.65 18.32 10.61
N LEU A 5 8.78 18.03 10.28
CA LEU A 5 8.92 17.28 10.13
C LEU A 5 9.01 16.58 10.64
N ASP A 6 9.10 16.34 10.78
CA ASP A 6 9.36 15.75 11.12
C ASP A 6 9.39 14.91 11.32
N THR A 7 9.39 14.56 11.38
CA THR A 7 9.55 13.85 11.08
C THR A 7 9.14 13.16 10.57
N GLY A 8 9.63 12.74 10.84
CA GLY A 8 8.72 11.88 10.53
C GLY A 8 7.77 12.50 9.70
N ASN A 9 6.99 12.94 10.13
CA ASN A 9 6.20 13.64 9.35
C ASN A 9 6.88 14.64 8.54
N GLU A 10 8.12 14.38 8.33
CA GLU A 10 8.94 15.27 7.60
C GLU A 10 8.43 15.55 6.22
N LEU A 11 8.00 14.53 5.47
CA LEU A 11 7.51 14.75 4.15
C LEU A 11 6.34 15.70 4.12
N THR A 12 5.42 15.54 5.04
CA THR A 12 4.30 16.45 5.10
C THR A 12 4.77 17.86 5.37
N GLN A 13 5.72 17.98 6.27
CA GLN A 13 6.24 19.27 6.60
C GLN A 13 6.98 19.92 5.44
N ILE A 14 7.53 19.12 4.53
CA ILE A 14 8.23 19.64 3.38
C ILE A 14 7.37 19.57 2.13
N ASN A 15 6.07 19.72 2.32
CA ASN A 15 5.13 19.96 1.23
C ASN A 15 4.80 18.73 0.38
N GLY A 16 4.77 17.56 0.98
CA GLY A 16 4.21 16.40 0.33
C GLY A 16 2.69 16.52 0.22
N TYR A 17 2.11 15.91 -0.80
CA TYR A 17 0.67 15.89 -0.99
C TYR A 17 0.19 14.45 -0.98
N PHE A 18 -0.80 14.17 -0.13
CA PHE A 18 -1.37 12.83 -0.03
C PHE A 18 -2.77 12.81 -0.64
N ILE A 19 -2.97 11.93 -1.61
CA ILE A 19 -4.25 11.69 -2.24
C ILE A 19 -4.82 10.39 -1.66
N SER A 20 -5.78 10.54 -0.74
CA SER A 20 -6.36 9.39 -0.06
C SER A 20 -7.44 8.72 -0.91
N SER A 21 -7.78 7.48 -0.55
CA SER A 21 -8.87 6.76 -1.21
C SER A 21 -10.18 7.52 -1.12
N ASN A 22 -10.42 8.20 0.00
CA ASN A 22 -11.63 9.00 0.16
C ASN A 22 -11.68 10.13 -0.88
N MET A 23 -10.55 10.78 -1.12
CA MET A 23 -10.46 11.83 -2.13
C MET A 23 -10.67 11.27 -3.54
N LEU A 24 -10.15 10.07 -3.80
CA LEU A 24 -10.35 9.42 -5.10
C LEU A 24 -11.82 9.09 -5.34
N GLN A 25 -12.54 8.73 -4.29
CA GLN A 25 -13.95 8.37 -4.41
C GLN A 25 -14.85 9.59 -4.50
N ASN A 26 -14.53 10.66 -3.80
CA ASN A 26 -15.48 11.73 -3.56
C ASN A 26 -15.06 13.10 -4.10
N ASP A 27 -13.80 13.30 -4.47
CA ASP A 27 -13.32 14.62 -4.86
C ASP A 27 -12.17 14.58 -5.87
N ILE A 28 -12.30 13.72 -6.87
CA ILE A 28 -11.22 13.58 -7.84
C ILE A 28 -10.96 14.87 -8.62
N ASN A 29 -12.01 15.66 -8.85
CA ASN A 29 -11.83 16.95 -9.54
C ASN A 29 -11.05 17.94 -8.70
N GLY A 30 -11.29 17.95 -7.37
CA GLY A 30 -10.50 18.77 -6.46
C GLY A 30 -9.03 18.34 -6.44
N VAL A 31 -8.77 17.05 -6.54
CA VAL A 31 -7.41 16.54 -6.64
C VAL A 31 -6.74 17.03 -7.93
N LEU A 32 -7.44 16.93 -9.07
CA LEU A 32 -6.92 17.40 -10.36
C LEU A 32 -6.58 18.88 -10.30
N ASP A 33 -7.47 19.70 -9.72
CA ASP A 33 -7.22 21.13 -9.56
C ASP A 33 -6.00 21.40 -8.70
N LYS A 34 -5.83 20.63 -7.63
CA LYS A 34 -4.71 20.81 -6.71
C LYS A 34 -3.38 20.49 -7.39
N ILE A 35 -3.29 19.37 -8.10
CA ILE A 35 -2.03 18.98 -8.71
C ILE A 35 -1.60 19.92 -9.82
N GLU A 36 -2.54 20.64 -10.45
CA GLU A 36 -2.18 21.65 -11.45
C GLU A 36 -1.37 22.78 -10.84
N ARG A 37 -1.51 23.02 -9.54
CA ARG A 37 -0.86 24.12 -8.85
C ARG A 37 0.38 23.73 -8.07
N LEU A 38 0.70 22.42 -7.99
CA LEU A 38 1.85 21.97 -7.22
C LEU A 38 3.14 22.16 -8.02
N PRO A 39 4.24 22.54 -7.36
CA PRO A 39 5.53 22.68 -8.05
C PRO A 39 6.03 21.35 -8.54
N ALA A 40 6.83 21.36 -9.61
CA ALA A 40 7.54 20.18 -10.07
C ALA A 40 8.42 19.64 -8.95
N GLY A 41 8.55 18.33 -8.87
CA GLY A 41 9.35 17.69 -7.84
C GLY A 41 8.62 17.47 -6.51
N THR A 42 7.40 17.99 -6.35
CA THR A 42 6.63 17.76 -5.13
C THR A 42 6.42 16.26 -4.92
N PRO A 43 6.68 15.74 -3.71
CA PRO A 43 6.31 14.36 -3.41
C PRO A 43 4.79 14.22 -3.36
N VAL A 44 4.25 13.28 -4.13
CA VAL A 44 2.81 13.00 -4.16
C VAL A 44 2.61 11.54 -3.85
N MET A 45 1.92 11.26 -2.76
CA MET A 45 1.54 9.90 -2.38
C MET A 45 0.07 9.70 -2.72
N ILE A 46 -0.25 8.56 -3.32
CA ILE A 46 -1.62 8.23 -3.69
C ILE A 46 -1.96 6.82 -3.23
N ASP A 47 -3.15 6.66 -2.65
CA ASP A 47 -3.66 5.35 -2.29
C ASP A 47 -3.97 4.55 -3.54
N MET A 48 -3.33 3.39 -3.69
CA MET A 48 -3.56 2.51 -4.82
C MET A 48 -4.25 1.21 -4.43
N LYS A 49 -4.09 0.75 -3.19
CA LYS A 49 -4.74 -0.47 -2.71
C LYS A 49 -5.00 -0.33 -1.22
N GLY A 50 -6.23 -0.63 -0.81
CA GLY A 50 -6.67 -0.48 0.57
C GLY A 50 -6.63 -1.78 1.38
N PRO A 51 -7.00 -1.70 2.67
CA PRO A 51 -6.90 -2.85 3.58
C PRO A 51 -7.93 -3.94 3.32
N TYR A 52 -9.01 -3.65 2.60
CA TYR A 52 -9.94 -4.69 2.20
C TYR A 52 -9.37 -5.54 1.05
N GLY A 53 -8.25 -5.11 0.47
CA GLY A 53 -7.64 -5.73 -0.69
C GLY A 53 -8.18 -5.18 -1.99
N SER A 54 -8.95 -4.11 -1.95
CA SER A 54 -9.51 -3.50 -3.15
C SER A 54 -8.52 -2.55 -3.78
N PHE A 55 -8.40 -2.62 -5.10
CA PHE A 55 -7.54 -1.74 -5.89
C PHE A 55 -8.33 -0.52 -6.33
N PHE A 56 -7.73 0.65 -6.19
CA PHE A 56 -8.38 1.91 -6.56
C PHE A 56 -8.08 2.31 -8.00
N TYR A 57 -7.34 1.49 -8.73
CA TYR A 57 -6.99 1.65 -10.14
C TYR A 57 -7.31 0.33 -10.85
N PRO A 58 -7.38 0.32 -12.19
CA PRO A 58 -7.75 -0.90 -12.92
C PRO A 58 -6.56 -1.85 -13.06
N SER A 59 -6.21 -2.50 -11.98
CA SER A 59 -5.13 -3.49 -11.96
C SER A 59 -5.45 -4.64 -12.92
N HIS A 60 -4.42 -5.12 -13.62
CA HIS A 60 -4.53 -6.26 -14.53
C HIS A 60 -4.07 -7.56 -13.89
N LEU A 61 -3.75 -7.54 -12.59
CA LEU A 61 -3.29 -8.76 -11.92
C LEU A 61 -4.42 -9.75 -11.79
N ASP A 62 -4.09 -11.04 -11.95
CA ASP A 62 -5.05 -12.10 -11.71
C ASP A 62 -5.52 -12.05 -10.27
N GLY A 63 -6.84 -12.10 -10.07
CA GLY A 63 -7.42 -12.07 -8.75
C GLY A 63 -7.58 -10.68 -8.14
N ALA A 64 -7.14 -9.62 -8.83
CA ALA A 64 -7.33 -8.28 -8.32
C ALA A 64 -8.81 -7.91 -8.30
N VAL A 65 -9.26 -7.34 -7.18
CA VAL A 65 -10.64 -6.88 -7.02
C VAL A 65 -10.61 -5.36 -7.03
N HIS A 66 -11.30 -4.76 -7.98
CA HIS A 66 -11.38 -3.30 -8.07
C HIS A 66 -12.40 -2.76 -7.07
N SER A 67 -12.11 -1.60 -6.49
CA SER A 67 -13.02 -0.96 -5.55
C SER A 67 -14.33 -0.61 -6.24
N ALA A 68 -15.46 -1.06 -5.66
CA ALA A 68 -16.76 -0.77 -6.21
C ALA A 68 -17.19 0.68 -5.97
N SER A 69 -16.53 1.37 -5.04
CA SER A 69 -16.85 2.75 -4.68
C SER A 69 -16.01 3.77 -5.42
N THR A 70 -15.13 3.31 -6.30
CA THR A 70 -14.14 4.17 -6.97
C THR A 70 -14.30 4.06 -8.47
N ASP A 71 -14.27 5.19 -9.15
CA ASP A 71 -14.16 5.20 -10.61
C ASP A 71 -12.68 4.91 -10.94
N VAL A 72 -12.37 3.62 -11.12
CA VAL A 72 -10.97 3.20 -11.30
C VAL A 72 -10.37 3.74 -12.61
N ASP A 73 -11.20 3.94 -13.63
CA ASP A 73 -10.71 4.51 -14.89
C ASP A 73 -10.34 5.98 -14.72
N ALA A 74 -11.11 6.71 -13.93
CA ALA A 74 -10.78 8.10 -13.60
C ALA A 74 -9.46 8.16 -12.80
N VAL A 75 -9.23 7.19 -11.91
CA VAL A 75 -7.97 7.10 -11.19
C VAL A 75 -6.81 6.81 -12.13
N ALA A 76 -7.01 5.93 -13.12
CA ALA A 76 -5.97 5.66 -14.12
C ALA A 76 -5.59 6.95 -14.87
N ALA A 77 -6.58 7.76 -15.25
CA ALA A 77 -6.33 9.03 -15.92
C ALA A 77 -5.59 10.00 -14.99
N LEU A 78 -5.95 10.04 -13.71
CA LEU A 78 -5.26 10.85 -12.73
C LEU A 78 -3.79 10.44 -12.59
N VAL A 79 -3.52 9.14 -12.53
CA VAL A 79 -2.15 8.64 -12.44
C VAL A 79 -1.35 9.04 -13.67
N ASP A 80 -1.94 8.94 -14.87
CA ASP A 80 -1.28 9.40 -16.09
C ASP A 80 -0.92 10.88 -16.00
N THR A 81 -1.82 11.69 -15.47
CA THR A 81 -1.55 13.11 -15.26
C THR A 81 -0.38 13.32 -14.31
N LEU A 82 -0.36 12.57 -13.20
CA LEU A 82 0.74 12.65 -12.24
C LEU A 82 2.08 12.29 -12.88
N MET A 83 2.10 11.24 -13.70
CA MET A 83 3.33 10.80 -14.35
C MET A 83 3.87 11.84 -15.34
N ASN A 84 2.96 12.61 -15.96
CA ASN A 84 3.36 13.63 -16.91
C ASN A 84 3.84 14.93 -16.25
N LYS A 85 3.66 15.09 -14.96
CA LYS A 85 3.95 16.35 -14.26
C LYS A 85 5.26 16.36 -13.48
N LYS A 86 6.06 15.33 -13.57
CA LYS A 86 7.39 15.29 -12.94
C LYS A 86 7.37 15.45 -11.43
N PHE A 87 6.38 14.88 -10.77
CA PHE A 87 6.36 14.74 -9.32
C PHE A 87 7.22 13.56 -8.90
N TYR A 88 7.59 13.52 -7.62
CA TYR A 88 8.10 12.29 -7.04
C TYR A 88 6.88 11.49 -6.57
N THR A 89 6.53 10.43 -7.29
CA THR A 89 5.28 9.71 -7.07
C THR A 89 5.47 8.50 -6.18
N ILE A 90 4.60 8.36 -5.17
CA ILE A 90 4.63 7.28 -4.21
C ILE A 90 3.27 6.59 -4.23
N ALA A 91 3.26 5.30 -4.55
CA ALA A 91 2.04 4.49 -4.46
C ALA A 91 1.95 3.90 -3.05
N ARG A 92 0.86 4.19 -2.35
CA ARG A 92 0.61 3.60 -1.03
C ARG A 92 -0.24 2.35 -1.21
N VAL A 93 0.27 1.24 -0.68
CA VAL A 93 -0.35 -0.08 -0.83
C VAL A 93 -0.50 -0.71 0.55
N CYS A 94 -1.71 -1.04 0.94
CA CYS A 94 -1.91 -1.85 2.14
C CYS A 94 -1.43 -3.27 1.81
N SER A 95 -0.50 -3.79 2.59
CA SER A 95 0.22 -5.01 2.24
C SER A 95 -0.30 -6.25 2.94
N LEU A 96 -0.07 -6.37 4.25
CA LEU A 96 -0.39 -7.59 4.97
C LEU A 96 -1.84 -7.63 5.46
N ARG A 97 -2.56 -6.52 5.41
CA ARG A 97 -3.99 -6.51 5.70
C ARG A 97 -4.73 -6.55 4.38
N ASP A 98 -5.46 -7.65 4.13
CA ASP A 98 -6.06 -7.88 2.81
C ASP A 98 -7.16 -8.93 2.92
N TRP A 99 -8.41 -8.45 2.99
CA TRP A 99 -9.54 -9.36 3.11
C TRP A 99 -9.74 -10.18 1.84
N ASN A 100 -9.70 -9.53 0.68
CA ASN A 100 -9.97 -10.21 -0.59
C ASN A 100 -8.99 -11.36 -0.84
N PHE A 101 -7.70 -11.08 -0.69
CA PHE A 101 -6.70 -12.12 -0.94
C PHE A 101 -6.76 -13.22 0.11
N GLY A 102 -6.91 -12.86 1.39
CA GLY A 102 -7.02 -13.84 2.46
C GLY A 102 -8.24 -14.74 2.28
N ASN A 103 -9.35 -14.17 1.84
CA ASN A 103 -10.57 -14.94 1.63
C ASN A 103 -10.41 -15.98 0.51
N GLU A 104 -9.67 -15.65 -0.53
CA GLU A 104 -9.43 -16.55 -1.64
C GLU A 104 -8.26 -17.50 -1.40
N HIS A 105 -7.34 -17.14 -0.49
CA HIS A 105 -6.12 -17.90 -0.23
C HIS A 105 -5.94 -18.08 1.28
N VAL A 106 -6.80 -18.90 1.86
CA VAL A 106 -6.88 -19.04 3.33
C VAL A 106 -5.54 -19.47 3.93
N THR A 107 -4.78 -20.32 3.22
CA THR A 107 -3.48 -20.77 3.74
C THR A 107 -2.45 -19.67 3.83
N CYS A 108 -2.69 -18.51 3.22
CA CYS A 108 -1.80 -17.35 3.30
C CYS A 108 -2.07 -16.45 4.48
N GLY A 109 -3.14 -16.67 5.23
CA GLY A 109 -3.55 -15.78 6.31
C GLY A 109 -3.17 -16.25 7.69
N LEU A 110 -3.38 -15.37 8.68
CA LEU A 110 -3.18 -15.70 10.09
C LEU A 110 -4.46 -16.30 10.64
N TYR A 111 -4.34 -17.49 11.24
CA TYR A 111 -5.49 -18.23 11.73
C TYR A 111 -5.88 -17.83 13.14
N MET A 112 -7.18 -17.94 13.44
CA MET A 112 -7.65 -17.78 14.81
C MET A 112 -7.13 -18.92 15.70
N LEU A 113 -7.18 -18.74 17.00
CA LEU A 113 -6.63 -19.72 17.95
C LEU A 113 -7.23 -21.11 17.82
N SER A 114 -8.50 -21.21 17.44
CA SER A 114 -9.17 -22.47 17.25
C SER A 114 -8.73 -23.21 15.99
N ARG A 115 -8.01 -22.52 15.07
CA ARG A 115 -7.61 -23.04 13.77
C ARG A 115 -8.78 -23.32 12.82
N ALA A 116 -9.98 -22.84 13.17
CA ALA A 116 -11.17 -23.12 12.36
C ALA A 116 -11.20 -22.25 11.08
N GLY A 117 -10.44 -21.16 11.06
CA GLY A 117 -10.38 -20.25 9.92
C GLY A 117 -9.48 -19.08 10.23
N LEU A 118 -9.47 -18.11 9.33
CA LEU A 118 -8.64 -16.92 9.52
C LEU A 118 -9.20 -16.04 10.63
N TRP A 119 -8.29 -15.40 11.34
CA TRP A 119 -8.64 -14.42 12.35
C TRP A 119 -9.13 -13.13 11.67
N LEU A 120 -10.30 -12.69 12.08
CA LEU A 120 -10.93 -11.50 11.53
C LEU A 120 -10.71 -10.33 12.48
N ASP A 121 -9.99 -9.31 12.00
CA ASP A 121 -9.65 -8.13 12.76
C ASP A 121 -10.45 -6.96 12.20
N GLN A 122 -11.56 -6.61 12.85
CA GLN A 122 -12.40 -5.47 12.47
C GLN A 122 -12.81 -5.51 11.00
N GLY A 123 -13.11 -6.71 10.50
CA GLY A 123 -13.55 -6.87 9.13
C GLY A 123 -12.43 -7.18 8.13
N TYR A 124 -11.19 -7.30 8.59
CA TYR A 124 -10.06 -7.57 7.71
C TYR A 124 -9.36 -8.86 8.11
N PHE A 125 -8.81 -9.54 7.10
CA PHE A 125 -7.87 -10.63 7.33
C PHE A 125 -6.44 -10.09 7.26
N TRP A 126 -5.52 -10.79 7.93
CA TRP A 126 -4.09 -10.48 7.89
C TRP A 126 -3.36 -11.63 7.24
N LEU A 127 -2.42 -11.30 6.37
CA LEU A 127 -1.62 -12.29 5.66
C LEU A 127 -0.35 -12.61 6.45
N ASP A 128 0.12 -13.84 6.26
CA ASP A 128 1.34 -14.32 6.91
C ASP A 128 2.55 -13.96 6.05
N PRO A 129 3.45 -13.12 6.54
CA PRO A 129 4.61 -12.69 5.74
C PRO A 129 5.64 -13.80 5.50
N THR A 130 5.52 -14.93 6.20
CA THR A 130 6.42 -16.08 5.96
C THR A 130 5.92 -16.98 4.84
N ASN A 131 4.70 -16.75 4.37
CA ASN A 131 4.12 -17.58 3.32
C ASN A 131 4.60 -17.09 1.95
N ALA A 132 5.14 -18.01 1.14
CA ALA A 132 5.71 -17.66 -0.15
C ALA A 132 4.67 -17.07 -1.11
N THR A 133 3.43 -17.55 -1.07
CA THR A 133 2.37 -17.05 -1.93
C THR A 133 1.97 -15.62 -1.54
N THR A 134 1.98 -15.30 -0.24
CA THR A 134 1.78 -13.94 0.22
C THR A 134 2.82 -13.00 -0.40
N LEU A 135 4.09 -13.40 -0.34
CA LEU A 135 5.16 -12.55 -0.89
C LEU A 135 5.07 -12.43 -2.41
N THR A 136 4.69 -13.50 -3.10
CA THR A 136 4.48 -13.44 -4.55
C THR A 136 3.37 -12.46 -4.90
N TRP A 137 2.29 -12.44 -4.13
CA TRP A 137 1.19 -11.50 -4.33
C TRP A 137 1.67 -10.06 -4.15
N ILE A 138 2.33 -9.78 -3.04
CA ILE A 138 2.82 -8.41 -2.77
C ILE A 138 3.83 -8.00 -3.85
N THR A 139 4.72 -8.88 -4.25
CA THR A 139 5.68 -8.64 -5.33
C THR A 139 4.98 -8.25 -6.61
N SER A 140 3.93 -8.98 -6.97
CA SER A 140 3.16 -8.70 -8.20
C SER A 140 2.57 -7.30 -8.17
N VAL A 141 2.01 -6.89 -7.04
CA VAL A 141 1.44 -5.56 -6.89
C VAL A 141 2.51 -4.49 -7.04
N VAL A 142 3.64 -4.67 -6.35
CA VAL A 142 4.74 -3.70 -6.40
C VAL A 142 5.27 -3.56 -7.82
N LEU A 143 5.48 -4.67 -8.50
CA LEU A 143 6.03 -4.63 -9.87
C LEU A 143 5.07 -3.99 -10.87
N GLU A 144 3.76 -4.19 -10.70
CA GLU A 144 2.79 -3.51 -11.55
C GLU A 144 2.88 -1.99 -11.39
N LEU A 145 2.96 -1.53 -10.15
CA LEU A 145 3.05 -0.09 -9.87
C LEU A 145 4.38 0.49 -10.33
N LYS A 146 5.47 -0.26 -10.18
CA LYS A 146 6.77 0.14 -10.69
C LYS A 146 6.72 0.33 -12.20
N GLU A 147 6.07 -0.60 -12.90
CA GLU A 147 5.94 -0.52 -14.35
C GLU A 147 5.07 0.64 -14.78
N MET A 148 4.10 1.04 -13.97
CA MET A 148 3.27 2.21 -14.23
C MET A 148 4.05 3.53 -14.13
N GLY A 149 5.25 3.51 -13.54
CA GLY A 149 6.10 4.69 -13.46
C GLY A 149 6.26 5.28 -12.08
N PHE A 150 5.73 4.67 -11.04
CA PHE A 150 5.92 5.18 -9.68
C PHE A 150 7.40 5.15 -9.29
N ASN A 151 7.84 6.21 -8.64
CA ASN A 151 9.21 6.29 -8.11
C ASN A 151 9.38 5.44 -6.87
N GLU A 152 8.29 5.25 -6.14
CA GLU A 152 8.33 4.54 -4.87
C GLU A 152 6.99 3.83 -4.64
N VAL A 153 7.05 2.65 -4.03
CA VAL A 153 5.88 1.99 -3.45
C VAL A 153 6.11 1.89 -1.95
N MET A 154 5.16 2.41 -1.17
CA MET A 154 5.19 2.31 0.28
C MET A 154 4.18 1.26 0.71
N LEU A 155 4.67 0.21 1.35
CA LEU A 155 3.84 -0.88 1.85
C LEU A 155 3.34 -0.52 3.25
N ALA A 156 2.10 -0.09 3.32
CA ALA A 156 1.43 0.22 4.59
C ALA A 156 1.01 -1.08 5.26
N ASP A 157 0.88 -1.06 6.58
CA ASP A 157 0.51 -2.21 7.40
C ASP A 157 1.43 -3.42 7.16
N PHE A 158 2.70 -3.15 6.95
CA PHE A 158 3.70 -4.22 6.86
C PHE A 158 4.17 -4.55 8.27
N ARG A 159 3.33 -5.26 9.00
CA ARG A 159 3.52 -5.59 10.41
C ARG A 159 2.62 -6.75 10.80
N PHE A 160 2.88 -7.32 11.96
CA PHE A 160 1.91 -8.21 12.59
C PHE A 160 0.87 -7.39 13.36
N PRO A 161 -0.39 -7.84 13.39
CA PRO A 161 -1.39 -7.14 14.19
C PRO A 161 -1.10 -7.25 15.68
N SER A 162 -1.47 -6.19 16.41
CA SER A 162 -1.27 -6.13 17.86
C SER A 162 -2.45 -6.84 18.54
N SER A 163 -2.33 -8.15 18.72
CA SER A 163 -3.37 -8.97 19.33
C SER A 163 -2.76 -10.31 19.70
N ASP A 164 -3.38 -11.01 20.65
CA ASP A 164 -3.02 -12.38 20.99
C ASP A 164 -4.07 -13.38 20.50
N GLN A 165 -4.97 -12.96 19.61
CA GLN A 165 -6.08 -13.78 19.17
C GLN A 165 -5.81 -14.57 17.90
N TYR A 166 -4.61 -14.51 17.36
CA TYR A 166 -4.22 -15.27 16.19
C TYR A 166 -3.00 -16.12 16.47
N ILE A 167 -2.74 -17.09 15.61
CA ILE A 167 -1.61 -17.99 15.75
C ILE A 167 -0.44 -17.51 14.89
N PHE A 168 0.71 -17.34 15.51
CA PHE A 168 1.97 -17.22 14.81
C PHE A 168 3.07 -17.77 15.72
N ASN A 169 3.79 -18.78 15.22
CA ASN A 169 4.89 -19.39 15.98
C ASN A 169 6.20 -18.91 15.39
N GLY A 170 7.00 -18.26 16.22
CA GLY A 170 8.29 -17.77 15.79
C GLY A 170 8.51 -16.32 16.17
N ASP A 171 9.63 -15.77 15.70
CA ASP A 171 10.02 -14.40 15.96
C ASP A 171 9.41 -13.48 14.90
N LYS A 172 8.46 -12.65 15.34
CA LYS A 172 7.74 -11.76 14.42
C LYS A 172 8.64 -10.74 13.75
N GLU A 173 9.59 -10.19 14.50
CA GLU A 173 10.49 -9.19 13.94
C GLU A 173 11.41 -9.81 12.89
N ALA A 174 11.95 -10.98 13.18
CA ALA A 174 12.80 -11.70 12.22
C ALA A 174 12.00 -12.06 10.96
N ALA A 175 10.75 -12.47 11.13
CA ALA A 175 9.89 -12.81 10.00
C ALA A 175 9.65 -11.60 9.08
N LEU A 176 9.40 -10.43 9.68
CA LEU A 176 9.19 -9.21 8.90
C LEU A 176 10.46 -8.77 8.21
N GLN A 177 11.62 -8.86 8.89
CA GLN A 177 12.90 -8.49 8.28
C GLN A 177 13.23 -9.40 7.10
N ASP A 178 12.98 -10.70 7.24
CA ASP A 178 13.22 -11.66 6.17
C ASP A 178 12.32 -11.37 4.97
N ALA A 179 11.04 -11.14 5.23
CA ALA A 179 10.09 -10.82 4.18
C ALA A 179 10.46 -9.52 3.46
N ALA A 180 10.84 -8.48 4.22
CA ALA A 180 11.27 -7.20 3.65
C ALA A 180 12.50 -7.38 2.77
N SER A 181 13.49 -8.17 3.24
CA SER A 181 14.68 -8.45 2.45
C SER A 181 14.36 -9.12 1.13
N LYS A 182 13.47 -10.11 1.16
CA LYS A 182 13.06 -10.82 -0.05
C LYS A 182 12.34 -9.89 -1.04
N LEU A 183 11.44 -9.06 -0.53
CA LEU A 183 10.72 -8.11 -1.37
C LEU A 183 11.68 -7.09 -1.98
N MET A 184 12.60 -6.54 -1.20
CA MET A 184 13.58 -5.59 -1.71
C MET A 184 14.50 -6.22 -2.74
N GLY A 185 14.88 -7.48 -2.53
CA GLY A 185 15.75 -8.19 -3.47
C GLY A 185 15.07 -8.44 -4.82
N THR A 186 13.76 -8.62 -4.83
CA THR A 186 13.01 -8.89 -6.05
C THR A 186 12.54 -7.61 -6.73
N CYS A 187 12.09 -6.63 -5.95
CA CYS A 187 11.41 -5.44 -6.49
C CYS A 187 12.32 -4.23 -6.59
N GLY A 188 13.39 -4.17 -5.81
CA GLY A 188 14.26 -3.01 -5.80
C GLY A 188 15.01 -2.83 -7.10
N GLY A 189 15.58 -1.65 -7.29
CA GLY A 189 16.35 -1.37 -8.49
C GLY A 189 16.73 0.08 -8.54
N ASP A 190 17.43 0.45 -9.61
CA ASP A 190 17.84 1.83 -9.82
C ASP A 190 16.60 2.70 -10.03
N ASN A 191 16.61 3.86 -9.40
CA ASN A 191 15.54 4.84 -9.53
C ASN A 191 14.17 4.36 -9.05
N PHE A 192 14.14 3.34 -8.19
CA PHE A 192 12.90 2.86 -7.59
C PHE A 192 13.14 2.49 -6.14
N THR A 193 12.27 2.97 -5.26
CA THR A 193 12.34 2.72 -3.82
C THR A 193 11.15 1.89 -3.38
N LEU A 194 11.43 0.83 -2.62
CA LEU A 194 10.40 0.10 -1.87
C LEU A 194 10.56 0.46 -0.41
N SER A 195 9.53 1.04 0.18
CA SER A 195 9.54 1.45 1.58
C SER A 195 8.47 0.72 2.37
N PHE A 196 8.61 0.69 3.69
CA PHE A 196 7.75 -0.07 4.57
C PHE A 196 7.22 0.83 5.68
N GLY A 197 5.90 0.87 5.83
CA GLY A 197 5.26 1.68 6.85
C GLY A 197 4.51 0.83 7.85
N VAL A 198 4.65 1.17 9.12
CA VAL A 198 3.85 0.57 10.18
C VAL A 198 2.53 1.31 10.31
N ALA A 199 2.61 2.62 10.24
CA ALA A 199 1.47 3.52 10.20
C ALA A 199 1.79 4.54 9.12
N ASP A 200 0.91 5.49 8.91
CA ASP A 200 1.13 6.48 7.88
C ASP A 200 1.13 7.90 8.47
N PRO A 201 2.02 8.18 9.41
CA PRO A 201 2.01 9.45 10.10
C PRO A 201 2.40 10.63 9.23
N ALA A 202 3.20 10.41 8.22
CA ALA A 202 3.78 11.51 7.45
C ALA A 202 2.77 12.28 6.62
N PHE A 203 1.63 11.68 6.31
CA PHE A 203 0.65 12.24 5.38
C PHE A 203 -0.74 12.36 5.98
N LYS A 204 -0.83 12.64 7.26
CA LYS A 204 -2.13 12.79 7.93
C LYS A 204 -2.77 14.14 7.82
#